data_a4567dcdafdaddb2dda88087258f09c1
#
_entry.id   a4567dcdafdaddb2dda88087258f09c1
#
_cell.length_a   1.000
_cell.length_b   1.000
_cell.length_c   1.000
_cell.angle_alpha   90.00
_cell.angle_beta   90.00
_cell.angle_gamma   90.00
#
_symmetry.space_group_name_H-M   'P 1'
#
loop_
_entity.id
_entity.type
_entity.pdbx_description
1 polymer ?
#
loop_
_entity_poly.entity_id
_entity_poly.type
_entity_poly.pdbx_seq_one_letter_code
_entity_poly.pdbx_strand_id
1 'polypeptide(L)'
;MANASLYWFRQDLRLADLPGLIAASKSGQVIPVFIFDEALGGDWKLGGASQWWLHHSLQKLAADLRAIGSRLVLRRGETVHVIAQLLEETGAQNVFASRQYQPWADETEQGVRKVAESAGGAFKRYPGTLLFEPENIRTGGGTPFKVFTPFWRACLKQPAPAQPQPVPALTSPNEWPHSEVLDTWELCPKKPNWAQGWDTLWTPGEAGASTALNTFLESHVNRYGDGRDFPAQPNTSRLSPFLKFGEISPRQIWWTAQNAKQRSPNEGGSIDKFLSEIGWREFCNHLVTQFPAMPDRAWNPKFEYFPWQRHAANLTAWQSGNTGYPIIDAGMRELWQTGFMHNRVRMVVASFLTKHLLMHWREGEQWFWDCLLDADLASNACSWQWVGGSGADASPYFRIFNPIAQGEKFDKSGVYTRHWVPELAEMPDKYLYKPWEAPELTLKAAGVELGKTYPNPIVDHREARETALEAYATLKNVAMA
;
A
#
# COMPACT_ATOMS: atom_id res chain seq x y z
N MET A 1 -40.41 15.71 6.31
CA MET A 1 -39.11 16.04 5.70
C MET A 1 -38.46 14.73 5.26
N ALA A 2 -37.93 14.65 4.07
CA ALA A 2 -37.19 13.43 3.65
C ALA A 2 -36.01 13.20 4.58
N ASN A 3 -35.84 11.99 5.13
CA ASN A 3 -34.73 11.67 6.01
C ASN A 3 -33.41 11.79 5.25
N ALA A 4 -32.60 12.77 5.57
CA ALA A 4 -31.24 12.88 5.04
C ALA A 4 -30.29 11.98 5.84
N SER A 5 -29.27 11.47 5.18
CA SER A 5 -28.21 10.64 5.76
C SER A 5 -26.86 11.08 5.22
N LEU A 6 -25.82 11.07 6.05
CA LEU A 6 -24.46 11.24 5.62
C LEU A 6 -23.91 9.91 5.11
N TYR A 7 -23.23 9.92 3.96
CA TYR A 7 -22.33 8.85 3.59
C TYR A 7 -20.89 9.35 3.74
N TRP A 8 -20.19 8.85 4.74
CA TRP A 8 -18.83 9.26 5.07
C TRP A 8 -17.83 8.37 4.34
N PHE A 9 -17.31 8.90 3.21
CA PHE A 9 -16.20 8.30 2.46
C PHE A 9 -14.90 8.33 3.25
N ARG A 10 -14.13 7.25 3.15
CA ARG A 10 -12.80 7.10 3.76
C ARG A 10 -11.81 6.52 2.74
N GLN A 11 -11.39 5.25 2.91
CA GLN A 11 -10.58 4.49 1.95
C GLN A 11 -11.50 3.60 1.07
N ASP A 12 -12.49 4.22 0.49
CA ASP A 12 -13.54 3.59 -0.34
C ASP A 12 -14.02 4.55 -1.43
N LEU A 13 -13.06 5.27 -2.06
CA LEU A 13 -13.31 6.39 -2.97
C LEU A 13 -13.80 5.92 -4.35
N ARG A 14 -14.98 5.27 -4.36
CA ARG A 14 -15.69 4.77 -5.53
C ARG A 14 -17.19 4.85 -5.33
N LEU A 15 -17.95 4.64 -6.41
CA LEU A 15 -19.41 4.60 -6.37
C LEU A 15 -19.97 3.18 -6.56
N ALA A 16 -19.33 2.38 -7.41
CA ALA A 16 -19.76 0.99 -7.63
C ALA A 16 -19.31 0.08 -6.48
N ASP A 17 -20.11 -0.97 -6.25
CA ASP A 17 -19.83 -2.01 -5.25
C ASP A 17 -19.55 -1.48 -3.83
N LEU A 18 -20.39 -0.54 -3.40
CA LEU A 18 -20.27 0.14 -2.11
C LEU A 18 -21.51 -0.10 -1.25
N PRO A 19 -21.57 -1.22 -0.47
CA PRO A 19 -22.77 -1.62 0.27
C PRO A 19 -23.32 -0.55 1.20
N GLY A 20 -22.44 0.24 1.84
CA GLY A 20 -22.84 1.33 2.71
C GLY A 20 -23.54 2.46 1.94
N LEU A 21 -23.06 2.82 0.75
CA LEU A 21 -23.69 3.84 -0.10
C LEU A 21 -25.04 3.34 -0.63
N ILE A 22 -25.12 2.07 -1.01
CA ILE A 22 -26.37 1.43 -1.43
C ILE A 22 -27.39 1.40 -0.29
N ALA A 23 -26.96 1.13 0.94
CA ALA A 23 -27.83 1.18 2.09
C ALA A 23 -28.30 2.61 2.41
N ALA A 24 -27.41 3.59 2.29
CA ALA A 24 -27.73 5.01 2.45
C ALA A 24 -28.78 5.46 1.40
N SER A 25 -28.60 5.09 0.12
CA SER A 25 -29.53 5.46 -0.96
C SER A 25 -30.95 4.93 -0.75
N LYS A 26 -31.10 3.79 -0.07
CA LYS A 26 -32.40 3.20 0.28
C LYS A 26 -33.07 3.87 1.49
N SER A 27 -32.32 4.66 2.28
CA SER A 27 -32.85 5.31 3.47
C SER A 27 -33.41 6.72 3.21
N GLY A 28 -33.18 7.29 2.03
CA GLY A 28 -33.65 8.62 1.65
C GLY A 28 -32.61 9.46 0.93
N GLN A 29 -32.54 10.74 1.25
CA GLN A 29 -31.55 11.66 0.70
C GLN A 29 -30.16 11.34 1.24
N VAL A 30 -29.13 11.40 0.37
CA VAL A 30 -27.74 11.10 0.71
C VAL A 30 -26.87 12.32 0.51
N ILE A 31 -26.10 12.65 1.52
CA ILE A 31 -25.05 13.67 1.49
C ILE A 31 -23.70 12.94 1.53
N PRO A 32 -23.02 12.78 0.38
CA PRO A 32 -21.66 12.23 0.32
C PRO A 32 -20.66 13.19 0.93
N VAL A 33 -19.88 12.72 1.91
CA VAL A 33 -18.94 13.54 2.69
C VAL A 33 -17.57 12.88 2.70
N PHE A 34 -16.52 13.68 2.50
CA PHE A 34 -15.16 13.30 2.83
C PHE A 34 -14.59 14.29 3.84
N ILE A 35 -13.98 13.77 4.90
CA ILE A 35 -13.37 14.59 5.96
C ILE A 35 -11.87 14.35 5.94
N PHE A 36 -11.11 15.42 5.76
CA PHE A 36 -9.66 15.40 5.87
C PHE A 36 -9.26 15.72 7.31
N ASP A 37 -9.03 14.68 8.07
CA ASP A 37 -8.53 14.75 9.45
C ASP A 37 -7.01 14.54 9.44
N GLU A 38 -6.26 15.63 9.54
CA GLU A 38 -4.80 15.62 9.45
C GLU A 38 -4.12 14.94 10.64
N ALA A 39 -4.81 14.87 11.78
CA ALA A 39 -4.28 14.25 13.00
C ALA A 39 -4.63 12.77 13.09
N LEU A 40 -5.55 12.28 12.26
CA LEU A 40 -6.01 10.91 12.31
C LEU A 40 -4.87 9.94 12.01
N GLY A 41 -4.68 8.99 12.92
CA GLY A 41 -3.60 8.01 12.83
C GLY A 41 -2.29 8.43 13.50
N GLY A 42 -2.18 9.65 14.02
CA GLY A 42 -1.00 10.12 14.76
C GLY A 42 0.28 10.06 13.92
N ASP A 43 1.24 9.21 14.31
CA ASP A 43 2.48 8.98 13.55
C ASP A 43 2.24 8.40 12.15
N TRP A 44 1.07 7.80 11.91
CA TRP A 44 0.62 7.23 10.65
C TRP A 44 -0.31 8.17 9.86
N LYS A 45 -0.22 9.48 10.07
CA LYS A 45 -0.87 10.47 9.19
C LYS A 45 -0.44 10.26 7.73
N LEU A 46 -1.27 10.68 6.78
CA LEU A 46 -1.00 10.49 5.35
C LEU A 46 0.35 11.10 4.93
N GLY A 47 1.22 10.27 4.35
CA GLY A 47 2.47 10.70 3.75
C GLY A 47 2.28 11.50 2.46
N GLY A 48 3.33 12.16 1.99
CA GLY A 48 3.27 13.07 0.84
C GLY A 48 2.74 12.41 -0.43
N ALA A 49 3.20 11.21 -0.77
CA ALA A 49 2.71 10.48 -1.95
C ALA A 49 1.23 10.13 -1.85
N SER A 50 0.77 9.71 -0.66
CA SER A 50 -0.64 9.41 -0.39
C SER A 50 -1.52 10.66 -0.47
N GLN A 51 -1.04 11.84 -0.04
CA GLN A 51 -1.75 13.11 -0.17
C GLN A 51 -1.94 13.51 -1.64
N TRP A 52 -0.89 13.36 -2.47
CA TRP A 52 -0.99 13.60 -3.90
C TRP A 52 -2.07 12.72 -4.55
N TRP A 53 -2.07 11.41 -4.25
CA TRP A 53 -3.08 10.50 -4.78
C TRP A 53 -4.48 10.87 -4.31
N LEU A 54 -4.64 11.16 -3.02
CA LEU A 54 -5.92 11.56 -2.43
C LEU A 54 -6.52 12.78 -3.13
N HIS A 55 -5.70 13.79 -3.43
CA HIS A 55 -6.16 14.99 -4.15
C HIS A 55 -6.84 14.61 -5.47
N HIS A 56 -6.13 13.83 -6.30
CA HIS A 56 -6.66 13.44 -7.62
C HIS A 56 -7.84 12.47 -7.52
N SER A 57 -7.83 11.57 -6.53
CA SER A 57 -8.93 10.66 -6.24
C SER A 57 -10.20 11.42 -5.86
N LEU A 58 -10.11 12.41 -4.98
CA LEU A 58 -11.25 13.25 -4.58
C LEU A 58 -11.78 14.11 -5.74
N GLN A 59 -10.91 14.62 -6.60
CA GLN A 59 -11.35 15.32 -7.83
C GLN A 59 -12.20 14.42 -8.72
N LYS A 60 -11.75 13.17 -8.93
CA LYS A 60 -12.48 12.18 -9.73
C LYS A 60 -13.80 11.78 -9.08
N LEU A 61 -13.80 11.45 -7.80
CA LEU A 61 -15.01 11.09 -7.05
C LEU A 61 -16.05 12.25 -7.08
N ALA A 62 -15.60 13.49 -6.93
CA ALA A 62 -16.47 14.65 -7.02
C ALA A 62 -17.07 14.84 -8.44
N ALA A 63 -16.30 14.52 -9.49
CA ALA A 63 -16.78 14.53 -10.86
C ALA A 63 -17.82 13.42 -11.11
N ASP A 64 -17.54 12.21 -10.64
CA ASP A 64 -18.42 11.04 -10.80
C ASP A 64 -19.74 11.24 -10.05
N LEU A 65 -19.72 11.78 -8.83
CA LEU A 65 -20.92 12.16 -8.09
C LEU A 65 -21.75 13.22 -8.83
N ARG A 66 -21.10 14.23 -9.41
CA ARG A 66 -21.80 15.25 -10.21
C ARG A 66 -22.47 14.65 -11.44
N ALA A 67 -21.84 13.67 -12.10
CA ALA A 67 -22.38 13.01 -13.27
C ALA A 67 -23.69 12.24 -12.98
N ILE A 68 -23.88 11.80 -11.73
CA ILE A 68 -25.11 11.12 -11.29
C ILE A 68 -26.08 12.06 -10.54
N GLY A 69 -25.89 13.40 -10.63
CA GLY A 69 -26.78 14.39 -10.02
C GLY A 69 -26.59 14.58 -8.52
N SER A 70 -25.43 14.20 -7.97
CA SER A 70 -25.06 14.37 -6.56
C SER A 70 -23.84 15.28 -6.39
N ARG A 71 -23.33 15.42 -5.17
CA ARG A 71 -22.19 16.28 -4.86
C ARG A 71 -21.35 15.69 -3.73
N LEU A 72 -20.03 15.80 -3.82
CA LEU A 72 -19.13 15.53 -2.69
C LEU A 72 -19.00 16.75 -1.81
N VAL A 73 -19.30 16.62 -0.54
CA VAL A 73 -19.05 17.64 0.50
C VAL A 73 -17.68 17.37 1.10
N LEU A 74 -16.82 18.38 1.06
CA LEU A 74 -15.46 18.33 1.58
C LEU A 74 -15.37 19.14 2.86
N ARG A 75 -14.79 18.54 3.90
CA ARG A 75 -14.55 19.19 5.20
C ARG A 75 -13.16 18.83 5.72
N ARG A 76 -12.55 19.75 6.44
CA ARG A 76 -11.28 19.57 7.14
C ARG A 76 -11.49 19.73 8.64
N GLY A 77 -10.85 18.87 9.43
CA GLY A 77 -10.88 18.94 10.88
C GLY A 77 -11.02 17.58 11.55
N GLU A 78 -11.13 17.58 12.87
CA GLU A 78 -11.33 16.38 13.67
C GLU A 78 -12.65 15.70 13.29
N THR A 79 -12.57 14.44 12.97
CA THR A 79 -13.66 13.69 12.32
C THR A 79 -14.97 13.70 13.10
N VAL A 80 -14.92 13.43 14.42
CA VAL A 80 -16.16 13.32 15.25
C VAL A 80 -16.83 14.69 15.36
N HIS A 81 -16.03 15.75 15.51
CA HIS A 81 -16.53 17.11 15.59
C HIS A 81 -17.18 17.55 14.26
N VAL A 82 -16.52 17.28 13.14
CA VAL A 82 -17.05 17.62 11.80
C VAL A 82 -18.34 16.86 11.49
N ILE A 83 -18.43 15.57 11.86
CA ILE A 83 -19.67 14.79 11.72
C ILE A 83 -20.78 15.40 12.57
N ALA A 84 -20.51 15.80 13.82
CA ALA A 84 -21.51 16.43 14.69
C ALA A 84 -22.04 17.74 14.06
N GLN A 85 -21.15 18.59 13.55
CA GLN A 85 -21.54 19.83 12.84
C GLN A 85 -22.41 19.53 11.62
N LEU A 86 -22.03 18.54 10.80
CA LEU A 86 -22.80 18.18 9.59
C LEU A 86 -24.18 17.62 9.94
N LEU A 87 -24.31 16.83 11.00
CA LEU A 87 -25.62 16.34 11.46
C LEU A 87 -26.52 17.51 11.91
N GLU A 88 -25.97 18.49 12.61
CA GLU A 88 -26.69 19.70 13.05
C GLU A 88 -27.08 20.59 11.84
N GLU A 89 -26.13 20.89 10.93
CA GLU A 89 -26.36 21.73 9.75
C GLU A 89 -27.42 21.16 8.80
N THR A 90 -27.45 19.85 8.64
CA THR A 90 -28.27 19.18 7.62
C THR A 90 -29.55 18.57 8.16
N GLY A 91 -29.67 18.42 9.48
CA GLY A 91 -30.74 17.65 10.10
C GLY A 91 -30.67 16.13 9.79
N ALA A 92 -29.56 15.67 9.23
CA ALA A 92 -29.34 14.24 9.00
C ALA A 92 -29.19 13.53 10.36
N GLN A 93 -29.73 12.32 10.44
CA GLN A 93 -29.67 11.53 11.68
C GLN A 93 -28.72 10.36 11.55
N ASN A 94 -28.63 9.74 10.37
CA ASN A 94 -27.83 8.56 10.17
C ASN A 94 -26.51 8.88 9.46
N VAL A 95 -25.45 8.18 9.88
CA VAL A 95 -24.15 8.17 9.22
C VAL A 95 -23.87 6.76 8.71
N PHE A 96 -23.57 6.63 7.43
CA PHE A 96 -23.18 5.39 6.79
C PHE A 96 -21.71 5.45 6.38
N ALA A 97 -20.98 4.34 6.53
CA ALA A 97 -19.58 4.25 6.09
C ALA A 97 -19.18 2.80 5.80
N SER A 98 -18.13 2.62 5.01
CA SER A 98 -17.43 1.33 4.94
C SER A 98 -16.58 1.10 6.18
N ARG A 99 -16.43 -0.15 6.63
CA ARG A 99 -15.57 -0.53 7.76
C ARG A 99 -14.12 -0.24 7.45
N GLN A 100 -13.39 0.24 8.46
CA GLN A 100 -11.95 0.39 8.46
C GLN A 100 -11.30 -0.57 9.47
N TYR A 101 -10.01 -0.88 9.26
CA TYR A 101 -9.31 -1.93 10.01
C TYR A 101 -8.01 -1.43 10.68
N GLN A 102 -7.72 -0.13 10.56
CA GLN A 102 -6.57 0.50 11.23
C GLN A 102 -6.80 0.54 12.74
N PRO A 103 -5.74 0.54 13.56
CA PRO A 103 -5.85 0.51 15.02
C PRO A 103 -6.71 1.62 15.64
N TRP A 104 -6.73 2.81 15.03
CA TRP A 104 -7.50 3.97 15.49
C TRP A 104 -8.97 4.00 15.04
N ALA A 105 -9.35 3.10 14.13
CA ALA A 105 -10.68 3.13 13.51
C ALA A 105 -11.81 2.92 14.51
N ASP A 106 -11.65 2.00 15.45
CA ASP A 106 -12.70 1.68 16.43
C ASP A 106 -12.99 2.86 17.37
N GLU A 107 -11.97 3.60 17.82
CA GLU A 107 -12.14 4.78 18.67
C GLU A 107 -12.89 5.89 17.94
N THR A 108 -12.47 6.22 16.71
CA THR A 108 -13.13 7.21 15.86
C THR A 108 -14.59 6.83 15.58
N GLU A 109 -14.84 5.56 15.22
CA GLU A 109 -16.18 5.06 14.93
C GLU A 109 -17.08 5.05 16.17
N GLN A 110 -16.55 4.82 17.37
CA GLN A 110 -17.29 4.96 18.62
C GLN A 110 -17.69 6.42 18.88
N GLY A 111 -16.79 7.38 18.59
CA GLY A 111 -17.10 8.80 18.66
C GLY A 111 -18.23 9.18 17.70
N VAL A 112 -18.12 8.78 16.43
CA VAL A 112 -19.18 9.02 15.41
C VAL A 112 -20.50 8.37 15.80
N ARG A 113 -20.51 7.19 16.40
CA ARG A 113 -21.72 6.52 16.92
C ARG A 113 -22.41 7.37 17.96
N LYS A 114 -21.66 7.88 18.95
CA LYS A 114 -22.22 8.71 20.03
C LYS A 114 -22.90 9.98 19.50
N VAL A 115 -22.26 10.67 18.53
CA VAL A 115 -22.85 11.89 17.98
C VAL A 115 -24.07 11.60 17.09
N ALA A 116 -24.07 10.49 16.34
CA ALA A 116 -25.25 10.06 15.57
C ALA A 116 -26.43 9.68 16.48
N GLU A 117 -26.17 8.97 17.59
CA GLU A 117 -27.18 8.63 18.59
C GLU A 117 -27.74 9.89 19.28
N SER A 118 -26.88 10.87 19.57
CA SER A 118 -27.31 12.16 20.14
C SER A 118 -28.19 12.96 19.15
N ALA A 119 -28.00 12.80 17.85
CA ALA A 119 -28.86 13.37 16.80
C ALA A 119 -30.16 12.57 16.57
N GLY A 120 -30.42 11.54 17.35
CA GLY A 120 -31.62 10.70 17.26
C GLY A 120 -31.55 9.62 16.14
N GLY A 121 -30.37 9.31 15.63
CA GLY A 121 -30.15 8.33 14.57
C GLY A 121 -29.10 7.27 14.93
N ALA A 122 -28.34 6.81 13.93
CA ALA A 122 -27.37 5.74 14.11
C ALA A 122 -26.18 5.85 13.17
N PHE A 123 -25.00 5.36 13.61
CA PHE A 123 -23.86 5.05 12.75
C PHE A 123 -23.98 3.61 12.25
N LYS A 124 -23.99 3.43 10.93
CA LYS A 124 -24.15 2.15 10.25
C LYS A 124 -22.92 1.82 9.40
N ARG A 125 -22.21 0.78 9.79
CA ARG A 125 -20.96 0.32 9.19
C ARG A 125 -21.19 -0.90 8.30
N TYR A 126 -20.59 -0.92 7.12
CA TYR A 126 -20.73 -1.97 6.12
C TYR A 126 -19.37 -2.52 5.68
N PRO A 127 -19.27 -3.83 5.32
CA PRO A 127 -18.08 -4.35 4.67
C PRO A 127 -17.92 -3.74 3.27
N GLY A 128 -16.69 -3.73 2.71
CA GLY A 128 -16.48 -3.22 1.35
C GLY A 128 -15.02 -3.02 0.95
N THR A 129 -14.10 -3.14 1.89
CA THR A 129 -12.66 -2.94 1.66
C THR A 129 -11.85 -4.23 1.72
N LEU A 130 -12.44 -5.33 2.22
CA LEU A 130 -11.86 -6.67 2.22
C LEU A 130 -12.80 -7.68 1.55
N LEU A 131 -12.25 -8.83 1.14
CA LEU A 131 -13.03 -9.99 0.66
C LEU A 131 -13.71 -10.72 1.82
N PHE A 132 -12.98 -10.86 2.92
CA PHE A 132 -13.40 -11.64 4.09
C PHE A 132 -13.18 -10.82 5.36
N GLU A 133 -14.21 -10.73 6.19
CA GLU A 133 -14.10 -10.08 7.49
C GLU A 133 -13.13 -10.85 8.40
N PRO A 134 -12.15 -10.19 9.03
CA PRO A 134 -11.10 -10.86 9.80
C PRO A 134 -11.61 -11.76 10.93
N GLU A 135 -12.76 -11.43 11.51
CA GLU A 135 -13.36 -12.21 12.60
C GLU A 135 -13.91 -13.57 12.13
N ASN A 136 -14.29 -13.66 10.86
CA ASN A 136 -14.89 -14.86 10.30
C ASN A 136 -13.85 -15.90 9.87
N ILE A 137 -12.56 -15.52 9.81
CA ILE A 137 -11.48 -16.41 9.37
C ILE A 137 -10.66 -16.83 10.58
N ARG A 138 -10.96 -18.04 11.10
CA ARG A 138 -10.33 -18.60 12.31
C ARG A 138 -9.81 -20.01 12.05
N THR A 139 -8.81 -20.40 12.83
CA THR A 139 -8.36 -21.79 12.90
C THR A 139 -9.43 -22.71 13.47
N GLY A 140 -9.28 -24.02 13.33
CA GLY A 140 -10.20 -24.96 13.95
C GLY A 140 -10.32 -24.86 15.48
N GLY A 141 -9.33 -24.25 16.15
CA GLY A 141 -9.35 -23.92 17.57
C GLY A 141 -9.87 -22.52 17.92
N GLY A 142 -10.45 -21.78 16.94
CA GLY A 142 -11.02 -20.44 17.14
C GLY A 142 -10.00 -19.29 17.24
N THR A 143 -8.69 -19.58 17.07
CA THR A 143 -7.64 -18.57 17.14
C THR A 143 -7.38 -17.90 15.77
N PRO A 144 -6.79 -16.69 15.73
CA PRO A 144 -6.36 -16.08 14.48
C PRO A 144 -5.25 -16.87 13.78
N PHE A 145 -5.23 -16.83 12.45
CA PHE A 145 -4.11 -17.37 11.68
C PHE A 145 -2.87 -16.48 11.83
N LYS A 146 -1.70 -17.11 11.87
CA LYS A 146 -0.38 -16.46 11.93
C LYS A 146 0.51 -16.81 10.74
N VAL A 147 0.01 -17.63 9.80
CA VAL A 147 0.72 -18.11 8.62
C VAL A 147 -0.20 -17.99 7.41
N PHE A 148 0.32 -17.47 6.30
CA PHE A 148 -0.46 -17.13 5.12
C PHE A 148 -1.13 -18.35 4.47
N THR A 149 -0.37 -19.42 4.21
CA THR A 149 -0.90 -20.55 3.44
C THR A 149 -2.14 -21.19 4.07
N PRO A 150 -2.18 -21.51 5.38
CA PRO A 150 -3.41 -22.02 6.00
C PRO A 150 -4.52 -20.96 6.08
N PHE A 151 -4.18 -19.68 6.25
CA PHE A 151 -5.15 -18.58 6.21
C PHE A 151 -5.86 -18.54 4.84
N TRP A 152 -5.09 -18.47 3.76
CA TRP A 152 -5.65 -18.37 2.42
C TRP A 152 -6.48 -19.61 2.04
N ARG A 153 -6.03 -20.81 2.43
CA ARG A 153 -6.84 -22.02 2.27
C ARG A 153 -8.16 -21.96 3.04
N ALA A 154 -8.19 -21.34 4.21
CA ALA A 154 -9.41 -21.17 4.98
C ALA A 154 -10.34 -20.13 4.31
N CYS A 155 -9.80 -19.05 3.76
CA CYS A 155 -10.55 -18.07 2.96
C CYS A 155 -11.22 -18.73 1.75
N LEU A 156 -10.46 -19.53 0.98
CA LEU A 156 -10.98 -20.22 -0.21
C LEU A 156 -12.04 -21.30 0.08
N LYS A 157 -12.19 -21.70 1.33
CA LYS A 157 -13.29 -22.61 1.77
C LYS A 157 -14.56 -21.87 2.15
N GLN A 158 -14.50 -20.55 2.31
CA GLN A 158 -15.69 -19.74 2.55
C GLN A 158 -16.57 -19.69 1.28
N PRO A 159 -17.85 -19.36 1.41
CA PRO A 159 -18.66 -19.01 0.25
C PRO A 159 -17.97 -17.93 -0.58
N ALA A 160 -18.13 -17.99 -1.91
CA ALA A 160 -17.59 -16.96 -2.79
C ALA A 160 -18.02 -15.55 -2.33
N PRO A 161 -17.16 -14.55 -2.44
CA PRO A 161 -17.53 -13.16 -2.14
C PRO A 161 -18.80 -12.75 -2.89
N ALA A 162 -19.61 -11.90 -2.29
CA ALA A 162 -20.81 -11.39 -2.95
C ALA A 162 -20.48 -10.73 -4.30
N GLN A 163 -21.39 -10.85 -5.26
CA GLN A 163 -21.23 -10.19 -6.57
C GLN A 163 -21.13 -8.68 -6.40
N PRO A 164 -20.24 -8.01 -7.16
CA PRO A 164 -20.17 -6.56 -7.18
C PRO A 164 -21.51 -5.95 -7.58
N GLN A 165 -21.88 -4.87 -6.93
CA GLN A 165 -23.15 -4.18 -7.18
C GLN A 165 -22.92 -2.91 -8.01
N PRO A 166 -23.89 -2.53 -8.87
CA PRO A 166 -23.79 -1.31 -9.67
C PRO A 166 -23.84 -0.05 -8.77
N VAL A 167 -23.52 1.09 -9.37
CA VAL A 167 -23.68 2.41 -8.76
C VAL A 167 -25.15 2.63 -8.40
N PRO A 168 -25.50 2.97 -7.15
CA PRO A 168 -26.87 3.24 -6.77
C PRO A 168 -27.36 4.60 -7.32
N ALA A 169 -28.64 4.71 -7.60
CA ALA A 169 -29.27 6.01 -7.77
C ALA A 169 -29.30 6.74 -6.41
N LEU A 170 -28.81 7.97 -6.37
CA LEU A 170 -28.80 8.80 -5.17
C LEU A 170 -29.89 9.88 -5.26
N THR A 171 -30.63 10.06 -4.18
CA THR A 171 -31.52 11.22 -4.02
C THR A 171 -30.75 12.29 -3.30
N SER A 172 -30.52 13.42 -3.97
CA SER A 172 -29.79 14.57 -3.42
C SER A 172 -30.68 15.41 -2.49
N PRO A 173 -30.14 16.09 -1.48
CA PRO A 173 -30.88 17.07 -0.68
C PRO A 173 -31.19 18.31 -1.53
N ASN A 174 -32.23 19.05 -1.13
CA ASN A 174 -32.59 20.33 -1.78
C ASN A 174 -31.55 21.42 -1.47
N GLU A 175 -31.02 21.40 -0.25
CA GLU A 175 -30.00 22.32 0.24
C GLU A 175 -28.77 21.55 0.65
N TRP A 176 -27.60 22.03 0.21
CA TRP A 176 -26.33 21.38 0.49
C TRP A 176 -25.62 22.12 1.61
N PRO A 177 -24.99 21.41 2.56
CA PRO A 177 -24.14 22.06 3.53
C PRO A 177 -22.92 22.71 2.85
N HIS A 178 -22.24 23.58 3.56
CA HIS A 178 -21.00 24.18 3.08
C HIS A 178 -20.00 23.09 2.69
N SER A 179 -19.23 23.30 1.64
CA SER A 179 -18.14 22.43 1.20
C SER A 179 -16.89 23.26 0.95
N GLU A 180 -15.78 22.84 1.51
CA GLU A 180 -14.50 23.45 1.23
C GLU A 180 -14.05 23.21 -0.21
N VAL A 181 -13.09 24.03 -0.67
CA VAL A 181 -12.44 23.89 -1.97
C VAL A 181 -11.22 23.00 -1.81
N LEU A 182 -11.14 21.89 -2.54
CA LEU A 182 -10.08 20.88 -2.42
C LEU A 182 -8.67 21.48 -2.53
N ASP A 183 -8.46 22.43 -3.44
CA ASP A 183 -7.15 23.04 -3.70
C ASP A 183 -6.60 23.81 -2.49
N THR A 184 -7.47 24.22 -1.56
CA THR A 184 -7.06 24.91 -0.32
C THR A 184 -6.43 23.96 0.70
N TRP A 185 -6.55 22.65 0.50
CA TRP A 185 -5.91 21.65 1.36
C TRP A 185 -4.43 21.44 1.07
N GLU A 186 -3.95 21.96 -0.07
CA GLU A 186 -2.54 21.93 -0.47
C GLU A 186 -1.90 20.53 -0.46
N LEU A 187 -2.67 19.49 -0.81
CA LEU A 187 -2.23 18.09 -0.80
C LEU A 187 -1.17 17.76 -1.87
N CYS A 188 -1.05 18.60 -2.90
CA CYS A 188 -0.05 18.42 -3.95
C CYS A 188 1.17 19.32 -3.71
N PRO A 189 2.41 18.82 -3.94
CA PRO A 189 3.62 19.61 -3.75
C PRO A 189 3.71 20.72 -4.79
N LYS A 190 4.16 21.92 -4.35
CA LYS A 190 4.33 23.09 -5.24
C LYS A 190 5.79 23.46 -5.44
N LYS A 191 6.56 23.56 -4.35
CA LYS A 191 7.96 23.98 -4.35
C LYS A 191 8.75 23.26 -3.24
N PRO A 192 9.62 22.28 -3.58
CA PRO A 192 9.78 21.69 -4.92
C PRO A 192 8.59 20.82 -5.30
N ASN A 193 8.23 20.79 -6.59
CA ASN A 193 7.27 19.82 -7.11
C ASN A 193 7.97 18.47 -7.35
N TRP A 194 8.09 17.66 -6.30
CA TRP A 194 8.70 16.34 -6.37
C TRP A 194 7.82 15.28 -7.05
N ALA A 195 6.52 15.56 -7.27
CA ALA A 195 5.59 14.69 -7.99
C ALA A 195 5.47 15.06 -9.49
N GLN A 196 6.42 15.83 -10.03
CA GLN A 196 6.40 16.20 -11.44
C GLN A 196 6.40 14.96 -12.34
N GLY A 197 5.43 14.89 -13.26
CA GLY A 197 5.27 13.77 -14.21
C GLY A 197 4.45 12.59 -13.68
N TRP A 198 4.03 12.58 -12.42
CA TRP A 198 3.20 11.49 -11.88
C TRP A 198 1.82 11.42 -12.54
N ASP A 199 1.27 12.52 -12.98
CA ASP A 199 0.02 12.64 -13.74
C ASP A 199 0.06 11.93 -15.10
N THR A 200 1.24 11.72 -15.66
CA THR A 200 1.44 10.93 -16.89
C THR A 200 1.57 9.43 -16.60
N LEU A 201 1.95 9.06 -15.39
CA LEU A 201 2.18 7.67 -14.96
C LEU A 201 0.95 7.04 -14.31
N TRP A 202 0.10 7.87 -13.71
CA TRP A 202 -1.01 7.43 -12.88
C TRP A 202 -2.30 8.15 -13.24
N THR A 203 -3.38 7.40 -13.24
CA THR A 203 -4.74 7.89 -13.46
C THR A 203 -5.62 7.49 -12.27
N PRO A 204 -5.56 8.22 -11.13
CA PRO A 204 -6.40 7.94 -9.97
C PRO A 204 -7.90 7.95 -10.31
N GLY A 205 -8.70 7.23 -9.52
CA GLY A 205 -10.14 7.13 -9.67
C GLY A 205 -10.61 5.77 -10.18
N GLU A 206 -11.90 5.50 -10.03
CA GLU A 206 -12.55 4.22 -10.33
C GLU A 206 -12.36 3.77 -11.79
N ALA A 207 -12.41 4.72 -12.74
CA ALA A 207 -12.19 4.44 -14.15
C ALA A 207 -10.73 4.00 -14.43
N GLY A 208 -9.74 4.67 -13.80
CA GLY A 208 -8.33 4.30 -13.89
C GLY A 208 -8.07 2.91 -13.33
N ALA A 209 -8.67 2.59 -12.19
CA ALA A 209 -8.58 1.28 -11.56
C ALA A 209 -9.15 0.16 -12.46
N SER A 210 -10.31 0.40 -13.06
CA SER A 210 -10.94 -0.53 -14.00
C SER A 210 -10.10 -0.75 -15.24
N THR A 211 -9.53 0.32 -15.80
CA THR A 211 -8.63 0.24 -16.96
C THR A 211 -7.38 -0.57 -16.63
N ALA A 212 -6.75 -0.31 -15.48
CA ALA A 212 -5.55 -1.05 -15.04
C ALA A 212 -5.84 -2.54 -14.85
N LEU A 213 -6.98 -2.91 -14.23
CA LEU A 213 -7.37 -4.31 -14.06
C LEU A 213 -7.61 -5.00 -15.39
N ASN A 214 -8.37 -4.38 -16.30
CA ASN A 214 -8.69 -4.96 -17.61
C ASN A 214 -7.44 -5.13 -18.47
N THR A 215 -6.59 -4.11 -18.56
CA THR A 215 -5.30 -4.19 -19.27
C THR A 215 -4.44 -5.33 -18.75
N PHE A 216 -4.35 -5.46 -17.43
CA PHE A 216 -3.58 -6.54 -16.81
C PHE A 216 -4.16 -7.92 -17.16
N LEU A 217 -5.47 -8.12 -17.03
CA LEU A 217 -6.11 -9.41 -17.30
C LEU A 217 -6.10 -9.79 -18.80
N GLU A 218 -6.15 -8.81 -19.69
CA GLU A 218 -6.14 -9.05 -21.14
C GLU A 218 -4.74 -9.27 -21.72
N SER A 219 -3.74 -8.56 -21.18
CA SER A 219 -2.43 -8.49 -21.85
C SER A 219 -1.26 -9.08 -21.05
N HIS A 220 -1.37 -9.20 -19.72
CA HIS A 220 -0.22 -9.50 -18.87
C HIS A 220 -0.40 -10.69 -17.93
N VAL A 221 -1.64 -11.08 -17.59
CA VAL A 221 -1.89 -12.10 -16.58
C VAL A 221 -1.32 -13.47 -16.94
N ASN A 222 -1.25 -13.80 -18.23
CA ASN A 222 -0.70 -15.07 -18.73
C ASN A 222 0.77 -15.26 -18.35
N ARG A 223 1.53 -14.18 -18.19
CA ARG A 223 2.94 -14.18 -17.78
C ARG A 223 3.15 -13.88 -16.31
N TYR A 224 2.08 -13.63 -15.56
CA TYR A 224 2.19 -13.19 -14.15
C TYR A 224 2.89 -14.23 -13.27
N GLY A 225 2.58 -15.51 -13.45
CA GLY A 225 3.18 -16.59 -12.64
C GLY A 225 4.70 -16.57 -12.63
N ASP A 226 5.30 -16.47 -13.80
CA ASP A 226 6.75 -16.56 -14.01
C ASP A 226 7.41 -15.17 -14.11
N GLY A 227 6.68 -14.17 -14.60
CA GLY A 227 7.20 -12.85 -14.92
C GLY A 227 7.07 -11.79 -13.84
N ARG A 228 6.27 -12.05 -12.80
CA ARG A 228 6.00 -11.07 -11.73
C ARG A 228 7.21 -10.61 -10.92
N ASP A 229 8.30 -11.35 -10.99
CA ASP A 229 9.53 -11.06 -10.24
C ASP A 229 10.53 -10.20 -11.02
N PHE A 230 10.28 -9.93 -12.31
CA PHE A 230 11.18 -9.20 -13.20
C PHE A 230 10.75 -7.72 -13.32
N PRO A 231 11.48 -6.78 -12.69
CA PRO A 231 11.04 -5.38 -12.59
C PRO A 231 11.04 -4.63 -13.94
N ALA A 232 11.86 -5.08 -14.91
CA ALA A 232 11.88 -4.50 -16.25
C ALA A 232 10.65 -4.88 -17.11
N GLN A 233 9.81 -5.81 -16.65
CA GLN A 233 8.69 -6.32 -17.43
C GLN A 233 7.34 -5.80 -16.89
N PRO A 234 6.38 -5.48 -17.77
CA PRO A 234 5.07 -4.95 -17.38
C PRO A 234 4.11 -6.06 -16.91
N ASN A 235 4.61 -7.04 -16.14
CA ASN A 235 3.85 -8.24 -15.76
C ASN A 235 3.12 -8.11 -14.40
N THR A 236 2.97 -6.91 -13.86
CA THR A 236 2.23 -6.65 -12.62
C THR A 236 1.01 -5.78 -12.86
N SER A 237 -0.01 -5.92 -12.04
CA SER A 237 -1.29 -5.21 -12.22
C SER A 237 -1.23 -3.73 -11.86
N ARG A 238 -0.27 -3.31 -11.03
CA ARG A 238 -0.16 -1.95 -10.45
C ARG A 238 -1.45 -1.46 -9.78
N LEU A 239 -2.27 -2.37 -9.23
CA LEU A 239 -3.55 -2.06 -8.59
C LEU A 239 -3.43 -1.61 -7.13
N SER A 240 -2.25 -1.71 -6.53
CA SER A 240 -2.08 -1.45 -5.11
C SER A 240 -2.47 -0.03 -4.66
N PRO A 241 -2.17 1.08 -5.41
CA PRO A 241 -2.65 2.40 -5.05
C PRO A 241 -4.18 2.50 -5.08
N PHE A 242 -4.82 1.95 -6.10
CA PHE A 242 -6.28 1.94 -6.23
C PHE A 242 -6.96 1.17 -5.10
N LEU A 243 -6.38 0.04 -4.68
CA LEU A 243 -6.86 -0.74 -3.53
C LEU A 243 -6.66 0.00 -2.21
N LYS A 244 -5.56 0.76 -2.05
CA LYS A 244 -5.27 1.58 -0.88
C LYS A 244 -6.36 2.64 -0.67
N PHE A 245 -6.78 3.32 -1.73
CA PHE A 245 -7.80 4.36 -1.68
C PHE A 245 -9.22 3.84 -1.92
N GLY A 246 -9.36 2.54 -2.17
CA GLY A 246 -10.65 1.90 -2.38
C GLY A 246 -11.38 2.32 -3.65
N GLU A 247 -10.63 2.76 -4.68
CA GLU A 247 -11.13 3.11 -6.01
C GLU A 247 -11.58 1.87 -6.80
N ILE A 248 -11.19 0.69 -6.33
CA ILE A 248 -11.69 -0.60 -6.77
C ILE A 248 -11.88 -1.50 -5.55
N SER A 249 -12.96 -2.27 -5.52
CA SER A 249 -13.15 -3.24 -4.45
C SER A 249 -12.38 -4.54 -4.74
N PRO A 250 -11.91 -5.26 -3.71
CA PRO A 250 -11.35 -6.59 -3.92
C PRO A 250 -12.38 -7.58 -4.50
N ARG A 251 -13.69 -7.36 -4.34
CA ARG A 251 -14.75 -8.15 -4.96
C ARG A 251 -14.83 -7.93 -6.46
N GLN A 252 -14.70 -6.68 -6.93
CA GLN A 252 -14.60 -6.38 -8.37
C GLN A 252 -13.40 -7.09 -8.99
N ILE A 253 -12.23 -7.04 -8.34
CA ILE A 253 -11.03 -7.76 -8.79
C ILE A 253 -11.28 -9.26 -8.83
N TRP A 254 -11.81 -9.82 -7.75
CA TRP A 254 -12.11 -11.25 -7.63
C TRP A 254 -12.97 -11.75 -8.78
N TRP A 255 -14.12 -11.11 -8.99
CA TRP A 255 -15.09 -11.58 -9.99
C TRP A 255 -14.61 -11.33 -11.42
N THR A 256 -13.93 -10.23 -11.70
CA THR A 256 -13.36 -9.97 -13.03
C THR A 256 -12.26 -10.99 -13.35
N ALA A 257 -11.40 -11.32 -12.38
CA ALA A 257 -10.39 -12.35 -12.54
C ALA A 257 -10.99 -13.77 -12.69
N GLN A 258 -12.02 -14.12 -11.93
CA GLN A 258 -12.71 -15.41 -12.08
C GLN A 258 -13.39 -15.54 -13.45
N ASN A 259 -13.99 -14.47 -13.95
CA ASN A 259 -14.58 -14.44 -15.30
C ASN A 259 -13.47 -14.56 -16.39
N ALA A 260 -12.32 -13.94 -16.20
CA ALA A 260 -11.17 -14.12 -17.09
C ALA A 260 -10.67 -15.57 -17.08
N LYS A 261 -10.58 -16.19 -15.90
CA LYS A 261 -10.18 -17.60 -15.75
C LYS A 261 -11.13 -18.57 -16.48
N GLN A 262 -12.45 -18.29 -16.47
CA GLN A 262 -13.43 -19.11 -17.20
C GLN A 262 -13.26 -18.97 -18.72
N ARG A 263 -12.92 -17.77 -19.22
CA ARG A 263 -12.69 -17.52 -20.66
C ARG A 263 -11.37 -18.10 -21.15
N SER A 264 -10.35 -18.12 -20.30
CA SER A 264 -8.98 -18.58 -20.61
C SER A 264 -8.48 -19.59 -19.57
N PRO A 265 -8.96 -20.85 -19.57
CA PRO A 265 -8.60 -21.84 -18.54
C PRO A 265 -7.09 -22.12 -18.45
N ASN A 266 -6.35 -21.98 -19.57
CA ASN A 266 -4.89 -22.15 -19.62
C ASN A 266 -4.12 -21.12 -18.77
N GLU A 267 -4.72 -19.98 -18.50
CA GLU A 267 -4.15 -18.91 -17.67
C GLU A 267 -4.52 -19.04 -16.20
N GLY A 268 -5.33 -20.05 -15.86
CA GLY A 268 -5.90 -20.24 -14.52
C GLY A 268 -4.88 -20.23 -13.40
N GLY A 269 -3.70 -20.83 -13.60
CA GLY A 269 -2.62 -20.83 -12.61
C GLY A 269 -2.05 -19.44 -12.32
N SER A 270 -1.87 -18.63 -13.35
CA SER A 270 -1.42 -17.23 -13.21
C SER A 270 -2.48 -16.36 -12.52
N ILE A 271 -3.76 -16.57 -12.85
CA ILE A 271 -4.87 -15.86 -12.22
C ILE A 271 -4.99 -16.25 -10.73
N ASP A 272 -4.89 -17.53 -10.38
CA ASP A 272 -4.89 -17.99 -8.99
C ASP A 272 -3.70 -17.41 -8.21
N LYS A 273 -2.53 -17.30 -8.85
CA LYS A 273 -1.38 -16.63 -8.27
C LYS A 273 -1.63 -15.16 -8.04
N PHE A 274 -2.24 -14.45 -8.99
CA PHE A 274 -2.64 -13.05 -8.83
C PHE A 274 -3.63 -12.88 -7.68
N LEU A 275 -4.68 -13.71 -7.61
CA LEU A 275 -5.64 -13.67 -6.51
C LEU A 275 -5.03 -14.01 -5.15
N SER A 276 -3.95 -14.82 -5.11
CA SER A 276 -3.22 -15.06 -3.88
C SER A 276 -2.50 -13.80 -3.35
N GLU A 277 -2.15 -12.83 -4.22
CA GLU A 277 -1.58 -11.56 -3.77
C GLU A 277 -2.66 -10.64 -3.17
N ILE A 278 -3.90 -10.70 -3.67
CA ILE A 278 -5.04 -10.11 -2.95
C ILE A 278 -5.21 -10.79 -1.59
N GLY A 279 -5.03 -12.12 -1.53
CA GLY A 279 -5.02 -12.87 -0.27
C GLY A 279 -3.95 -12.42 0.73
N TRP A 280 -2.76 -12.01 0.26
CA TRP A 280 -1.73 -11.42 1.14
C TRP A 280 -2.19 -10.10 1.75
N ARG A 281 -2.88 -9.23 0.99
CA ARG A 281 -3.50 -8.01 1.53
C ARG A 281 -4.54 -8.34 2.61
N GLU A 282 -5.41 -9.33 2.35
CA GLU A 282 -6.40 -9.82 3.34
C GLU A 282 -5.69 -10.32 4.61
N PHE A 283 -4.59 -11.08 4.46
CA PHE A 283 -3.82 -11.61 5.58
C PHE A 283 -3.16 -10.51 6.41
N CYS A 284 -2.57 -9.49 5.76
CA CYS A 284 -1.97 -8.36 6.48
C CYS A 284 -3.05 -7.61 7.31
N ASN A 285 -4.22 -7.36 6.72
CA ASN A 285 -5.34 -6.73 7.45
C ASN A 285 -5.86 -7.64 8.59
N HIS A 286 -5.95 -8.96 8.35
CA HIS A 286 -6.28 -9.93 9.40
C HIS A 286 -5.30 -9.84 10.58
N LEU A 287 -4.00 -9.76 10.30
CA LEU A 287 -2.97 -9.65 11.34
C LEU A 287 -3.09 -8.34 12.13
N VAL A 288 -3.17 -7.19 11.47
CA VAL A 288 -3.25 -5.88 12.15
C VAL A 288 -4.54 -5.74 12.97
N THR A 289 -5.67 -6.25 12.47
CA THR A 289 -6.93 -6.26 13.23
C THR A 289 -6.84 -7.11 14.49
N GLN A 290 -6.11 -8.22 14.46
CA GLN A 290 -5.95 -9.11 15.63
C GLN A 290 -4.81 -8.67 16.55
N PHE A 291 -3.83 -7.96 16.03
CA PHE A 291 -2.63 -7.51 16.72
C PHE A 291 -2.35 -6.03 16.38
N PRO A 292 -3.16 -5.10 16.93
CA PRO A 292 -3.15 -3.69 16.52
C PRO A 292 -1.84 -2.96 16.83
N ALA A 293 -1.00 -3.48 17.73
CA ALA A 293 0.33 -2.93 18.01
C ALA A 293 1.39 -3.29 16.94
N MET A 294 1.06 -4.13 15.97
CA MET A 294 2.00 -4.62 14.97
C MET A 294 2.67 -3.52 14.11
N PRO A 295 2.02 -2.41 13.75
CA PRO A 295 2.70 -1.33 13.03
C PRO A 295 3.82 -0.67 13.84
N ASP A 296 3.75 -0.71 15.17
CA ASP A 296 4.68 0.00 16.06
C ASP A 296 5.68 -0.91 16.76
N ARG A 297 5.38 -2.20 16.88
CA ARG A 297 6.19 -3.17 17.62
C ARG A 297 6.50 -4.41 16.80
N ALA A 298 7.68 -4.98 17.04
CA ALA A 298 8.06 -6.23 16.41
C ALA A 298 7.09 -7.35 16.79
N TRP A 299 6.57 -8.07 15.78
CA TRP A 299 5.75 -9.27 15.98
C TRP A 299 6.43 -10.33 16.86
N ASN A 300 7.71 -10.59 16.58
CA ASN A 300 8.55 -11.38 17.47
C ASN A 300 9.26 -10.43 18.45
N PRO A 301 8.85 -10.39 19.73
CA PRO A 301 9.36 -9.41 20.69
C PRO A 301 10.87 -9.54 20.96
N LYS A 302 11.52 -10.65 20.62
CA LYS A 302 12.98 -10.77 20.70
C LYS A 302 13.71 -9.72 19.85
N PHE A 303 13.11 -9.26 18.76
CA PHE A 303 13.69 -8.24 17.89
C PHE A 303 13.72 -6.83 18.49
N GLU A 304 13.04 -6.58 19.60
CA GLU A 304 13.24 -5.36 20.39
C GLU A 304 14.66 -5.29 20.99
N TYR A 305 15.31 -6.44 21.15
CA TYR A 305 16.70 -6.57 21.66
C TYR A 305 17.71 -6.78 20.53
N PHE A 306 17.30 -6.72 19.26
CA PHE A 306 18.22 -6.81 18.15
C PHE A 306 19.14 -5.59 18.13
N PRO A 307 20.46 -5.73 17.91
CA PRO A 307 21.41 -4.62 17.99
C PRO A 307 21.34 -3.71 16.76
N TRP A 308 20.20 -3.05 16.60
CA TRP A 308 19.98 -2.07 15.54
C TRP A 308 20.98 -0.93 15.63
N GLN A 309 21.47 -0.49 14.47
CA GLN A 309 22.41 0.61 14.36
C GLN A 309 21.71 1.88 13.85
N ARG A 310 22.30 3.04 14.19
CA ARG A 310 21.88 4.34 13.64
C ARG A 310 23.08 4.97 12.93
N HIS A 311 22.96 5.16 11.62
CA HIS A 311 24.00 5.77 10.80
C HIS A 311 23.36 6.70 9.78
N ALA A 312 23.24 7.99 10.12
CA ALA A 312 22.51 8.97 9.32
C ALA A 312 23.01 9.06 7.86
N ALA A 313 24.32 9.00 7.62
CA ALA A 313 24.87 9.05 6.28
C ALA A 313 24.46 7.84 5.43
N ASN A 314 24.44 6.63 6.01
CA ASN A 314 24.00 5.43 5.31
C ASN A 314 22.50 5.46 5.04
N LEU A 315 21.70 5.99 5.98
CA LEU A 315 20.26 6.17 5.76
C LEU A 315 20.00 7.12 4.60
N THR A 316 20.66 8.26 4.58
CA THR A 316 20.56 9.24 3.49
C THR A 316 21.01 8.65 2.15
N ALA A 317 22.11 7.89 2.12
CA ALA A 317 22.58 7.21 0.92
C ALA A 317 21.56 6.19 0.40
N TRP A 318 20.95 5.41 1.32
CA TRP A 318 19.89 4.47 0.97
C TRP A 318 18.62 5.20 0.44
N GLN A 319 18.15 6.22 1.13
CA GLN A 319 16.97 7.00 0.73
C GLN A 319 17.13 7.67 -0.63
N SER A 320 18.34 8.16 -0.93
CA SER A 320 18.64 8.85 -2.20
C SER A 320 19.08 7.94 -3.35
N GLY A 321 19.18 6.62 -3.12
CA GLY A 321 19.66 5.68 -4.14
C GLY A 321 21.12 5.92 -4.53
N ASN A 322 21.99 6.08 -3.52
CA ASN A 322 23.43 6.33 -3.63
C ASN A 322 24.24 5.38 -2.74
N THR A 323 23.84 4.11 -2.68
CA THR A 323 24.50 3.10 -1.84
C THR A 323 25.72 2.46 -2.50
N GLY A 324 25.91 2.65 -3.80
CA GLY A 324 26.89 1.94 -4.61
C GLY A 324 26.48 0.51 -4.98
N TYR A 325 25.26 0.09 -4.64
CA TYR A 325 24.66 -1.18 -5.06
C TYR A 325 23.58 -0.92 -6.12
N PRO A 326 23.83 -1.16 -7.42
CA PRO A 326 23.00 -0.69 -8.52
C PRO A 326 21.52 -1.06 -8.43
N ILE A 327 21.18 -2.28 -8.01
CA ILE A 327 19.76 -2.70 -7.87
C ILE A 327 19.06 -1.99 -6.70
N ILE A 328 19.78 -1.64 -5.63
CA ILE A 328 19.26 -0.87 -4.50
C ILE A 328 19.01 0.57 -4.95
N ASP A 329 20.00 1.17 -5.59
CA ASP A 329 19.95 2.55 -6.06
C ASP A 329 18.85 2.72 -7.10
N ALA A 330 18.70 1.78 -8.03
CA ALA A 330 17.62 1.76 -9.01
C ALA A 330 16.24 1.73 -8.33
N GLY A 331 16.06 0.88 -7.33
CA GLY A 331 14.80 0.78 -6.61
C GLY A 331 14.42 2.05 -5.84
N MET A 332 15.38 2.65 -5.16
CA MET A 332 15.13 3.88 -4.38
C MET A 332 14.87 5.09 -5.30
N ARG A 333 15.51 5.13 -6.47
CA ARG A 333 15.24 6.17 -7.48
C ARG A 333 13.90 5.96 -8.20
N GLU A 334 13.49 4.71 -8.51
CA GLU A 334 12.12 4.40 -8.97
C GLU A 334 11.09 4.92 -7.97
N LEU A 335 11.26 4.59 -6.68
CA LEU A 335 10.38 5.05 -5.62
C LEU A 335 10.21 6.56 -5.63
N TRP A 336 11.32 7.29 -5.62
CA TRP A 336 11.29 8.75 -5.55
C TRP A 336 10.68 9.40 -6.79
N GLN A 337 10.97 8.88 -7.98
CA GLN A 337 10.51 9.46 -9.24
C GLN A 337 9.07 9.10 -9.60
N THR A 338 8.52 8.00 -9.06
CA THR A 338 7.21 7.49 -9.50
C THR A 338 6.19 7.29 -8.38
N GLY A 339 6.61 7.39 -7.11
CA GLY A 339 5.78 7.02 -5.96
C GLY A 339 5.49 5.51 -5.88
N PHE A 340 6.23 4.68 -6.62
CA PHE A 340 6.04 3.24 -6.68
C PHE A 340 7.39 2.52 -6.72
N MET A 341 7.40 1.26 -6.31
CA MET A 341 8.54 0.37 -6.47
C MET A 341 8.03 -1.04 -6.73
N HIS A 342 8.66 -1.74 -7.66
CA HIS A 342 8.34 -3.14 -7.96
C HIS A 342 8.52 -4.04 -6.73
N ASN A 343 7.58 -4.97 -6.45
CA ASN A 343 7.59 -5.78 -5.23
C ASN A 343 8.91 -6.53 -4.98
N ARG A 344 9.52 -7.13 -6.00
CA ARG A 344 10.83 -7.81 -5.86
C ARG A 344 11.90 -6.85 -5.37
N VAL A 345 11.91 -5.64 -5.88
CA VAL A 345 12.89 -4.62 -5.51
C VAL A 345 12.65 -4.12 -4.08
N ARG A 346 11.38 -3.93 -3.66
CA ARG A 346 11.04 -3.61 -2.26
C ARG A 346 11.67 -4.60 -1.28
N MET A 347 11.60 -5.91 -1.58
CA MET A 347 12.22 -6.92 -0.72
C MET A 347 13.74 -6.78 -0.65
N VAL A 348 14.40 -6.44 -1.76
CA VAL A 348 15.87 -6.30 -1.84
C VAL A 348 16.34 -5.06 -1.09
N VAL A 349 15.70 -3.91 -1.32
CA VAL A 349 16.08 -2.64 -0.65
C VAL A 349 15.78 -2.68 0.85
N ALA A 350 14.68 -3.33 1.26
CA ALA A 350 14.34 -3.50 2.67
C ALA A 350 15.31 -4.46 3.38
N SER A 351 15.70 -5.56 2.70
CA SER A 351 16.74 -6.45 3.21
C SER A 351 18.10 -5.76 3.34
N PHE A 352 18.43 -4.88 2.42
CA PHE A 352 19.68 -4.12 2.49
C PHE A 352 19.68 -3.20 3.72
N LEU A 353 18.63 -2.41 3.92
CA LEU A 353 18.52 -1.54 5.09
C LEU A 353 18.64 -2.32 6.41
N THR A 354 17.86 -3.40 6.54
CA THR A 354 17.74 -4.12 7.82
C THR A 354 18.89 -5.09 8.10
N LYS A 355 19.59 -5.58 7.08
CA LYS A 355 20.59 -6.63 7.20
C LYS A 355 22.02 -6.15 6.87
N HIS A 356 22.21 -5.34 5.82
CA HIS A 356 23.52 -4.82 5.47
C HIS A 356 23.87 -3.59 6.31
N LEU A 357 22.86 -2.72 6.55
CA LEU A 357 23.07 -1.51 7.36
C LEU A 357 22.67 -1.71 8.83
N LEU A 358 22.06 -2.84 9.19
CA LEU A 358 21.51 -3.13 10.53
C LEU A 358 20.61 -2.02 11.07
N MET A 359 19.95 -1.26 10.19
CA MET A 359 19.05 -0.19 10.61
C MET A 359 17.68 -0.73 10.95
N HIS A 360 17.02 -0.08 11.92
CA HIS A 360 15.71 -0.52 12.37
C HIS A 360 14.69 -0.50 11.21
N TRP A 361 13.89 -1.55 11.10
CA TRP A 361 12.92 -1.70 10.02
C TRP A 361 11.90 -0.54 9.95
N ARG A 362 11.60 0.13 11.08
CA ARG A 362 10.71 1.30 11.12
C ARG A 362 11.26 2.51 10.37
N GLU A 363 12.57 2.69 10.28
CA GLU A 363 13.16 3.78 9.47
C GLU A 363 12.75 3.63 7.99
N GLY A 364 12.80 2.41 7.48
CA GLY A 364 12.38 2.12 6.10
C GLY A 364 10.87 2.12 5.94
N GLU A 365 10.12 1.59 6.92
CA GLU A 365 8.66 1.58 6.94
C GLU A 365 8.10 3.00 6.88
N GLN A 366 8.64 3.94 7.67
CA GLN A 366 8.25 5.36 7.68
C GLN A 366 8.61 6.05 6.35
N TRP A 367 9.79 5.74 5.79
CA TRP A 367 10.17 6.25 4.48
C TRP A 367 9.23 5.77 3.37
N PHE A 368 8.87 4.49 3.38
CA PHE A 368 7.91 3.94 2.43
C PHE A 368 6.50 4.51 2.63
N TRP A 369 6.11 4.75 3.88
CA TRP A 369 4.84 5.38 4.21
C TRP A 369 4.70 6.77 3.58
N ASP A 370 5.77 7.55 3.58
CA ASP A 370 5.77 8.90 2.99
C ASP A 370 5.86 8.88 1.46
N CYS A 371 6.71 8.00 0.89
CA CYS A 371 7.06 8.03 -0.52
C CYS A 371 6.20 7.14 -1.43
N LEU A 372 5.47 6.13 -0.88
CA LEU A 372 4.68 5.22 -1.69
C LEU A 372 3.23 5.71 -1.85
N LEU A 373 2.73 5.68 -3.08
CA LEU A 373 1.31 5.88 -3.42
C LEU A 373 0.41 4.80 -2.80
N ASP A 374 0.93 3.59 -2.66
CA ASP A 374 0.22 2.42 -2.15
C ASP A 374 0.56 2.07 -0.68
N ALA A 375 1.04 3.06 0.09
CA ALA A 375 1.35 2.88 1.51
C ALA A 375 0.11 2.51 2.33
N ASP A 376 -0.21 1.23 2.37
CA ASP A 376 -1.24 0.62 3.22
C ASP A 376 -0.62 0.17 4.53
N LEU A 377 -1.20 0.56 5.68
CA LEU A 377 -0.61 0.31 6.99
C LEU A 377 -0.35 -1.17 7.24
N ALA A 378 -1.34 -2.01 6.97
CA ALA A 378 -1.23 -3.44 7.21
C ALA A 378 -0.17 -4.08 6.30
N SER A 379 -0.21 -3.78 5.00
CA SER A 379 0.74 -4.34 4.03
C SER A 379 2.16 -3.83 4.26
N ASN A 380 2.34 -2.55 4.61
CA ASN A 380 3.64 -1.95 4.88
C ASN A 380 4.28 -2.57 6.14
N ALA A 381 3.57 -2.55 7.27
CA ALA A 381 4.05 -3.12 8.53
C ALA A 381 4.38 -4.62 8.42
N CYS A 382 3.47 -5.41 7.84
CA CYS A 382 3.70 -6.84 7.65
C CYS A 382 4.91 -7.12 6.77
N SER A 383 5.07 -6.40 5.64
CA SER A 383 6.15 -6.63 4.69
C SER A 383 7.51 -6.24 5.23
N TRP A 384 7.62 -5.10 5.92
CA TRP A 384 8.85 -4.67 6.56
C TRP A 384 9.31 -5.64 7.65
N GLN A 385 8.39 -6.11 8.48
CA GLN A 385 8.71 -7.09 9.51
C GLN A 385 9.01 -8.47 8.92
N TRP A 386 8.33 -8.87 7.84
CA TRP A 386 8.65 -10.12 7.15
C TRP A 386 10.09 -10.09 6.60
N VAL A 387 10.48 -9.02 5.91
CA VAL A 387 11.85 -8.85 5.43
C VAL A 387 12.81 -8.71 6.60
N GLY A 388 12.49 -7.92 7.62
CA GLY A 388 13.30 -7.77 8.85
C GLY A 388 13.58 -9.08 9.57
N GLY A 389 12.67 -10.06 9.45
CA GLY A 389 12.75 -11.36 10.11
C GLY A 389 11.98 -11.44 11.42
N SER A 390 11.35 -10.34 11.84
CA SER A 390 10.54 -10.24 13.06
C SER A 390 9.07 -10.55 12.85
N GLY A 391 8.58 -10.57 11.60
CA GLY A 391 7.17 -10.62 11.26
C GLY A 391 6.52 -12.00 11.38
N ALA A 392 5.19 -12.00 11.30
CA ALA A 392 4.41 -13.22 11.12
C ALA A 392 4.75 -13.88 9.77
N ASP A 393 4.74 -15.21 9.73
CA ASP A 393 5.11 -16.01 8.53
C ASP A 393 6.49 -15.64 7.95
N ALA A 394 7.35 -15.02 8.77
CA ALA A 394 8.74 -14.80 8.38
C ALA A 394 9.41 -16.16 8.12
N SER A 395 10.33 -16.15 7.18
CA SER A 395 11.10 -17.36 6.82
C SER A 395 11.68 -18.01 8.08
N PRO A 396 11.73 -19.34 8.18
CA PRO A 396 12.23 -20.06 9.38
C PRO A 396 13.70 -19.74 9.69
N TYR A 397 14.40 -19.07 8.80
CA TYR A 397 15.76 -18.58 8.98
C TYR A 397 15.87 -17.12 8.53
N PHE A 398 16.81 -16.41 9.14
CA PHE A 398 17.12 -15.02 8.87
C PHE A 398 17.71 -14.87 7.46
N ARG A 399 16.87 -14.60 6.47
CA ARG A 399 17.26 -14.50 5.06
C ARG A 399 17.91 -13.14 4.76
N ILE A 400 19.12 -13.15 4.26
CA ILE A 400 19.85 -11.97 3.76
C ILE A 400 19.89 -12.07 2.23
N PHE A 401 19.28 -11.10 1.54
CA PHE A 401 19.36 -11.04 0.08
C PHE A 401 20.73 -10.49 -0.34
N ASN A 402 21.44 -11.20 -1.20
CA ASN A 402 22.64 -10.66 -1.85
C ASN A 402 22.21 -9.71 -2.98
N PRO A 403 22.45 -8.38 -2.90
CA PRO A 403 21.95 -7.44 -3.89
C PRO A 403 22.56 -7.67 -5.29
N ILE A 404 23.81 -8.13 -5.38
CA ILE A 404 24.47 -8.48 -6.63
C ILE A 404 23.70 -9.63 -7.30
N ALA A 405 23.54 -10.75 -6.60
CA ALA A 405 22.85 -11.93 -7.11
C ALA A 405 21.36 -11.67 -7.42
N GLN A 406 20.71 -10.75 -6.69
CA GLN A 406 19.33 -10.36 -7.00
C GLN A 406 19.25 -9.59 -8.31
N GLY A 407 20.18 -8.66 -8.56
CA GLY A 407 20.28 -7.94 -9.83
C GLY A 407 20.56 -8.90 -11.00
N GLU A 408 21.60 -9.72 -10.89
CA GLU A 408 21.98 -10.70 -11.92
C GLU A 408 20.84 -11.70 -12.24
N LYS A 409 19.99 -12.02 -11.27
CA LYS A 409 18.87 -12.95 -11.44
C LYS A 409 17.61 -12.30 -12.03
N PHE A 410 17.20 -11.15 -11.51
CA PHE A 410 15.89 -10.57 -11.79
C PHE A 410 15.91 -9.39 -12.76
N ASP A 411 17.10 -8.89 -13.09
CA ASP A 411 17.32 -7.87 -14.12
C ASP A 411 18.58 -8.21 -14.93
N LYS A 412 18.65 -9.43 -15.47
CA LYS A 412 19.84 -10.01 -16.10
C LYS A 412 20.40 -9.14 -17.23
N SER A 413 19.56 -8.53 -18.04
CA SER A 413 19.94 -7.61 -19.11
C SER A 413 20.18 -6.18 -18.65
N GLY A 414 19.96 -5.89 -17.39
CA GLY A 414 20.15 -4.58 -16.79
C GLY A 414 19.19 -3.48 -17.27
N VAL A 415 18.10 -3.85 -17.92
CA VAL A 415 17.13 -2.87 -18.47
C VAL A 415 16.55 -1.99 -17.39
N TYR A 416 16.13 -2.60 -16.27
CA TYR A 416 15.60 -1.86 -15.12
C TYR A 416 16.67 -0.99 -14.48
N THR A 417 17.82 -1.58 -14.18
CA THR A 417 18.91 -0.87 -13.47
C THR A 417 19.45 0.29 -14.32
N ARG A 418 19.69 0.10 -15.60
CA ARG A 418 20.19 1.18 -16.50
C ARG A 418 19.18 2.31 -16.68
N HIS A 419 17.89 1.99 -16.63
CA HIS A 419 16.85 3.01 -16.71
C HIS A 419 16.89 3.96 -15.50
N TRP A 420 17.01 3.40 -14.28
CA TRP A 420 16.98 4.19 -13.04
C TRP A 420 18.37 4.68 -12.57
N VAL A 421 19.44 4.10 -13.12
CA VAL A 421 20.84 4.46 -12.84
C VAL A 421 21.54 4.70 -14.17
N PRO A 422 21.20 5.79 -14.89
CA PRO A 422 21.66 6.05 -16.26
C PRO A 422 23.19 6.21 -16.34
N GLU A 423 23.86 6.61 -15.26
CA GLU A 423 25.34 6.65 -15.19
C GLU A 423 26.00 5.27 -15.37
N LEU A 424 25.26 4.18 -15.23
CA LEU A 424 25.72 2.81 -15.50
C LEU A 424 25.23 2.25 -16.84
N ALA A 425 24.65 3.08 -17.71
CA ALA A 425 24.03 2.62 -18.96
C ALA A 425 25.01 1.82 -19.86
N GLU A 426 26.26 2.28 -19.94
CA GLU A 426 27.30 1.69 -20.78
C GLU A 426 28.13 0.60 -20.07
N MET A 427 27.82 0.29 -18.79
CA MET A 427 28.53 -0.76 -18.08
C MET A 427 28.22 -2.14 -18.68
N PRO A 428 29.24 -2.98 -18.96
CA PRO A 428 29.02 -4.37 -19.37
C PRO A 428 28.22 -5.17 -18.35
N ASP A 429 27.30 -6.05 -18.80
CA ASP A 429 26.44 -6.86 -17.94
C ASP A 429 27.20 -7.57 -16.82
N LYS A 430 28.41 -8.06 -17.12
CA LYS A 430 29.30 -8.75 -16.18
C LYS A 430 29.60 -7.93 -14.92
N TYR A 431 29.67 -6.61 -15.06
CA TYR A 431 30.08 -5.70 -13.98
C TYR A 431 28.95 -4.77 -13.55
N LEU A 432 27.78 -4.82 -14.19
CA LEU A 432 26.68 -3.91 -13.91
C LEU A 432 26.27 -3.88 -12.45
N TYR A 433 26.21 -5.04 -11.78
CA TYR A 433 25.79 -5.14 -10.37
C TYR A 433 26.94 -5.10 -9.36
N LYS A 434 28.16 -4.98 -9.84
CA LYS A 434 29.41 -4.89 -9.07
C LYS A 434 30.45 -4.05 -9.80
N PRO A 435 30.15 -2.77 -10.08
CA PRO A 435 31.03 -1.90 -10.86
C PRO A 435 32.42 -1.73 -10.23
N TRP A 436 32.54 -1.85 -8.91
CA TRP A 436 33.81 -1.79 -8.19
C TRP A 436 34.76 -2.99 -8.45
N GLU A 437 34.27 -4.07 -9.05
CA GLU A 437 35.11 -5.19 -9.51
C GLU A 437 35.57 -5.03 -10.97
N ALA A 438 35.11 -3.99 -11.67
CA ALA A 438 35.45 -3.78 -13.07
C ALA A 438 36.90 -3.23 -13.19
N PRO A 439 37.66 -3.68 -14.22
CA PRO A 439 38.93 -3.08 -14.55
C PRO A 439 38.79 -1.58 -14.85
N GLU A 440 39.79 -0.79 -14.51
CA GLU A 440 39.80 0.67 -14.69
C GLU A 440 39.52 1.08 -16.15
N LEU A 441 40.08 0.35 -17.13
CA LEU A 441 39.77 0.57 -18.56
C LEU A 441 38.29 0.35 -18.90
N THR A 442 37.64 -0.62 -18.25
CA THR A 442 36.21 -0.87 -18.45
C THR A 442 35.37 0.26 -17.87
N LEU A 443 35.70 0.71 -16.66
CA LEU A 443 35.02 1.85 -16.03
C LEU A 443 35.16 3.11 -16.90
N LYS A 444 36.40 3.40 -17.34
CA LYS A 444 36.67 4.56 -18.21
C LYS A 444 35.90 4.48 -19.55
N ALA A 445 35.85 3.30 -20.17
CA ALA A 445 35.10 3.08 -21.40
C ALA A 445 33.59 3.29 -21.22
N ALA A 446 33.06 2.94 -20.03
CA ALA A 446 31.66 3.14 -19.68
C ALA A 446 31.36 4.56 -19.12
N GLY A 447 32.38 5.45 -19.02
CA GLY A 447 32.20 6.80 -18.45
C GLY A 447 31.97 6.81 -16.94
N VAL A 448 32.31 5.72 -16.24
CA VAL A 448 32.09 5.57 -14.80
C VAL A 448 33.37 5.90 -14.06
N GLU A 449 33.27 6.81 -13.09
CA GLU A 449 34.30 7.13 -12.09
C GLU A 449 33.73 6.90 -10.70
N LEU A 450 34.17 5.81 -10.05
CA LEU A 450 33.68 5.45 -8.72
C LEU A 450 34.04 6.52 -7.69
N GLY A 451 33.05 6.87 -6.87
CA GLY A 451 33.14 7.96 -5.90
C GLY A 451 32.87 9.35 -6.49
N LYS A 452 32.63 9.47 -7.82
CA LYS A 452 32.31 10.74 -8.48
C LYS A 452 31.02 10.64 -9.31
N THR A 453 31.03 9.86 -10.42
CA THR A 453 29.85 9.71 -11.27
C THR A 453 28.90 8.65 -10.73
N TYR A 454 29.45 7.63 -10.05
CA TYR A 454 28.69 6.62 -9.32
C TYR A 454 29.37 6.32 -7.97
N PRO A 455 28.63 6.15 -6.86
CA PRO A 455 29.23 5.97 -5.54
C PRO A 455 29.99 4.65 -5.41
N ASN A 456 30.98 4.63 -4.51
CA ASN A 456 31.52 3.37 -4.00
C ASN A 456 30.47 2.68 -3.10
N PRO A 457 30.52 1.33 -2.95
CA PRO A 457 29.70 0.62 -1.99
C PRO A 457 29.89 1.18 -0.57
N ILE A 458 28.78 1.52 0.10
CA ILE A 458 28.84 2.07 1.47
C ILE A 458 29.14 1.01 2.53
N VAL A 459 29.01 -0.26 2.20
CA VAL A 459 29.37 -1.43 3.03
C VAL A 459 29.88 -2.55 2.12
N ASP A 460 30.79 -3.40 2.63
CA ASP A 460 31.10 -4.67 1.97
C ASP A 460 30.01 -5.71 2.22
N HIS A 461 29.53 -6.40 1.18
CA HIS A 461 28.45 -7.38 1.28
C HIS A 461 28.79 -8.54 2.21
N ARG A 462 30.02 -9.08 2.14
CA ARG A 462 30.43 -10.26 2.90
C ARG A 462 30.53 -9.92 4.38
N GLU A 463 31.23 -8.83 4.70
CA GLU A 463 31.38 -8.35 6.08
C GLU A 463 30.02 -8.00 6.71
N ALA A 464 29.18 -7.26 5.97
CA ALA A 464 27.83 -6.90 6.43
C ALA A 464 26.97 -8.15 6.68
N ARG A 465 27.06 -9.17 5.82
CA ARG A 465 26.37 -10.45 6.00
C ARG A 465 26.83 -11.18 7.26
N GLU A 466 28.11 -11.26 7.48
CA GLU A 466 28.70 -11.91 8.68
C GLU A 466 28.22 -11.19 9.94
N THR A 467 28.34 -9.86 9.99
CA THR A 467 27.86 -9.02 11.10
C THR A 467 26.36 -9.20 11.37
N ALA A 468 25.53 -9.27 10.32
CA ALA A 468 24.09 -9.50 10.48
C ALA A 468 23.76 -10.87 11.06
N LEU A 469 24.52 -11.91 10.71
CA LEU A 469 24.33 -13.27 11.26
C LEU A 469 24.77 -13.35 12.72
N GLU A 470 25.86 -12.67 13.08
CA GLU A 470 26.31 -12.53 14.46
C GLU A 470 25.26 -11.78 15.31
N ALA A 471 24.76 -10.64 14.82
CA ALA A 471 23.68 -9.89 15.45
C ALA A 471 22.43 -10.76 15.66
N TYR A 472 22.03 -11.55 14.65
CA TYR A 472 20.90 -12.47 14.78
C TYR A 472 21.15 -13.57 15.81
N ALA A 473 22.39 -14.07 15.93
CA ALA A 473 22.74 -15.10 16.89
C ALA A 473 22.54 -14.62 18.34
N THR A 474 22.68 -13.34 18.62
CA THR A 474 22.45 -12.79 19.98
C THR A 474 21.02 -12.99 20.47
N LEU A 475 20.04 -13.03 19.55
CA LEU A 475 18.62 -13.24 19.88
C LEU A 475 18.31 -14.64 20.45
N LYS A 476 19.20 -15.63 20.26
CA LYS A 476 19.03 -16.97 20.82
C LYS A 476 19.14 -16.96 22.34
N ASN A 477 19.92 -16.03 22.88
CA ASN A 477 20.20 -15.93 24.30
C ASN A 477 19.23 -14.97 25.04
N VAL A 478 18.29 -14.33 24.31
CA VAL A 478 17.28 -13.47 24.93
C VAL A 478 16.23 -14.35 25.61
N ALA A 479 16.24 -14.35 26.96
CA ALA A 479 15.16 -14.93 27.74
C ALA A 479 13.91 -14.05 27.57
N MET A 480 12.78 -14.67 27.23
CA MET A 480 11.49 -13.98 27.25
C MET A 480 11.00 -13.98 28.70
N ALA A 481 10.82 -12.81 29.28
CA ALA A 481 10.20 -12.66 30.60
C ALA A 481 8.69 -12.93 30.53
#